data_f57f5c25eb7c26f43b430051e3b25919
#
_entry.id   f57f5c25eb7c26f43b430051e3b25919
#
_cell.length_a   1.000
_cell.length_b   1.000
_cell.length_c   1.000
_cell.angle_alpha   90.00
_cell.angle_beta   90.00
_cell.angle_gamma   90.00
#
_symmetry.space_group_name_H-M   'P 1'
#
loop_
_entity.id
_entity.type
_entity.pdbx_description
1 polymer ?
#
loop_
_entity_poly.entity_id
_entity_poly.type
_entity_poly.pdbx_seq_one_letter_code
_entity_poly.pdbx_strand_id
1 'polypeptide(L)'
;MKQITFLLFGPCSSPGGGYKMIFEHANRLVQDGFKVNIVCPISLNWQKRTLYYKIQCIYACFLRKYKIGYDCSCWFPIDKRIKFHLTYSLNYRHVPESDIYIATEVQTAPYLDAYPIDASRKFYFVQDYENWFVTDEQVRRTYHYKMNKFVITNWLKDIIEKEESEKCTLIPNGFDFEEYKLTKPIESRNKYTISMLYHKHERKDCKTALEALSIVKQKYPQIRVLAFGACPNPGLPDWYIYHQRPNSEEHLSINNEAAIYVGSSKIEGFGLTVGEAMLCGEAVACTNNLGYQEMAKHEKTALLSPIMNPHLLAENIIRLIEDDDLRIKLAYSGMKYIKKNFTWDKSHAMLVNLINQF
;
A
#
# COMPACT_ATOMS: atom_id res chain seq x y z
N MET A 1 -4.12 30.52 -0.62
CA MET A 1 -3.36 29.23 -0.60
C MET A 1 -4.17 28.28 0.25
N LYS A 2 -4.75 27.23 -0.40
CA LYS A 2 -5.64 26.28 0.31
C LYS A 2 -4.88 25.50 1.38
N GLN A 3 -5.54 25.24 2.51
CA GLN A 3 -5.05 24.40 3.60
C GLN A 3 -5.75 23.03 3.56
N ILE A 4 -4.98 21.96 3.59
CA ILE A 4 -5.46 20.58 3.47
C ILE A 4 -5.06 19.81 4.73
N THR A 5 -6.01 19.06 5.29
CA THR A 5 -5.77 18.24 6.48
C THR A 5 -6.09 16.78 6.20
N PHE A 6 -5.09 15.90 6.34
CA PHE A 6 -5.26 14.45 6.34
C PHE A 6 -5.55 13.94 7.75
N LEU A 7 -6.59 13.12 7.88
CA LEU A 7 -7.01 12.50 9.14
C LEU A 7 -6.53 11.05 9.17
N LEU A 8 -5.49 10.76 9.95
CA LEU A 8 -5.00 9.40 10.15
C LEU A 8 -5.79 8.70 11.27
N PHE A 9 -5.81 7.36 11.24
CA PHE A 9 -6.49 6.58 12.29
C PHE A 9 -5.66 6.42 13.58
N GLY A 10 -4.36 6.64 13.50
CA GLY A 10 -3.45 6.48 14.64
C GLY A 10 -2.00 6.80 14.29
N PRO A 11 -1.07 6.42 15.19
CA PRO A 11 0.35 6.70 15.01
C PRO A 11 0.93 6.06 13.76
N CYS A 12 1.82 6.80 13.07
CA CYS A 12 2.44 6.42 11.81
C CYS A 12 3.94 6.10 11.93
N SER A 13 4.38 5.65 13.10
CA SER A 13 5.79 5.36 13.39
C SER A 13 6.34 4.08 12.78
N SER A 14 5.50 3.28 12.14
CA SER A 14 5.89 2.04 11.46
C SER A 14 5.58 2.14 9.98
N PRO A 15 6.46 1.60 9.10
CA PRO A 15 6.20 1.54 7.68
C PRO A 15 4.86 0.87 7.36
N GLY A 16 4.09 1.49 6.47
CA GLY A 16 2.83 0.95 5.97
C GLY A 16 2.49 1.55 4.62
N GLY A 17 2.03 0.71 3.69
CA GLY A 17 1.73 1.14 2.32
C GLY A 17 0.74 2.30 2.26
N GLY A 18 -0.35 2.24 3.05
CA GLY A 18 -1.34 3.31 3.10
C GLY A 18 -0.76 4.64 3.62
N TYR A 19 0.07 4.60 4.65
CA TYR A 19 0.75 5.81 5.15
C TYR A 19 1.74 6.37 4.12
N LYS A 20 2.54 5.50 3.45
CA LYS A 20 3.45 5.93 2.39
C LYS A 20 2.71 6.74 1.32
N MET A 21 1.55 6.26 0.88
CA MET A 21 0.74 6.96 -0.14
C MET A 21 0.23 8.32 0.35
N ILE A 22 -0.23 8.41 1.59
CA ILE A 22 -0.67 9.68 2.19
C ILE A 22 0.49 10.67 2.24
N PHE A 23 1.67 10.25 2.69
CA PHE A 23 2.84 11.13 2.81
C PHE A 23 3.41 11.56 1.46
N GLU A 24 3.37 10.69 0.46
CA GLU A 24 3.72 11.05 -0.90
C GLU A 24 2.82 12.15 -1.47
N HIS A 25 1.51 12.04 -1.29
CA HIS A 25 0.59 13.11 -1.66
C HIS A 25 0.82 14.38 -0.86
N ALA A 26 1.04 14.26 0.46
CA ALA A 26 1.28 15.40 1.34
C ALA A 26 2.55 16.18 0.94
N ASN A 27 3.66 15.47 0.66
CA ASN A 27 4.91 16.08 0.20
C ASN A 27 4.71 16.88 -1.11
N ARG A 28 4.03 16.29 -2.10
CA ARG A 28 3.79 16.93 -3.40
C ARG A 28 2.86 18.14 -3.28
N LEU A 29 1.80 18.05 -2.47
CA LEU A 29 0.91 19.18 -2.21
C LEU A 29 1.67 20.36 -1.58
N VAL A 30 2.60 20.10 -0.67
CA VAL A 30 3.43 21.18 -0.08
C VAL A 30 4.40 21.77 -1.12
N GLN A 31 4.94 20.96 -2.04
CA GLN A 31 5.77 21.43 -3.14
C GLN A 31 5.00 22.37 -4.07
N ASP A 32 3.72 22.10 -4.32
CA ASP A 32 2.81 22.97 -5.09
C ASP A 32 2.32 24.20 -4.30
N GLY A 33 2.78 24.34 -3.05
CA GLY A 33 2.48 25.52 -2.22
C GLY A 33 1.24 25.39 -1.34
N PHE A 34 0.56 24.24 -1.29
CA PHE A 34 -0.52 24.03 -0.32
C PHE A 34 0.01 24.00 1.11
N LYS A 35 -0.79 24.45 2.07
CA LYS A 35 -0.51 24.22 3.48
C LYS A 35 -1.06 22.84 3.87
N VAL A 36 -0.22 21.94 4.36
CA VAL A 36 -0.63 20.57 4.68
C VAL A 36 -0.49 20.29 6.17
N ASN A 37 -1.56 19.78 6.75
CA ASN A 37 -1.59 19.23 8.10
C ASN A 37 -1.83 17.71 8.05
N ILE A 38 -1.19 16.99 8.94
CA ILE A 38 -1.46 15.57 9.21
C ILE A 38 -1.89 15.47 10.67
N VAL A 39 -3.08 14.94 10.91
CA VAL A 39 -3.66 14.80 12.24
C VAL A 39 -3.68 13.35 12.64
N CYS A 40 -2.98 13.04 13.75
CA CYS A 40 -2.94 11.71 14.36
C CYS A 40 -3.70 11.75 15.70
N PRO A 41 -4.78 10.99 15.88
CA PRO A 41 -5.45 10.91 17.16
C PRO A 41 -4.69 9.98 18.12
N ILE A 42 -4.72 10.31 19.39
CA ILE A 42 -4.23 9.43 20.46
C ILE A 42 -5.06 8.15 20.49
N SER A 43 -6.37 8.29 20.33
CA SER A 43 -7.31 7.17 20.23
C SER A 43 -8.55 7.59 19.45
N LEU A 44 -8.98 6.81 18.49
CA LEU A 44 -10.21 7.04 17.75
C LEU A 44 -11.45 7.03 18.66
N ASN A 45 -11.52 6.15 19.61
CA ASN A 45 -12.66 6.00 20.52
C ASN A 45 -12.45 6.69 21.89
N TRP A 46 -11.76 7.84 21.92
CA TRP A 46 -11.39 8.54 23.14
C TRP A 46 -12.53 8.71 24.13
N GLN A 47 -13.71 9.11 23.67
CA GLN A 47 -14.86 9.37 24.56
C GLN A 47 -15.38 8.13 25.27
N LYS A 48 -15.29 6.96 24.63
CA LYS A 48 -15.74 5.66 25.16
C LYS A 48 -14.72 4.98 26.08
N ARG A 49 -13.51 5.55 26.24
CA ARG A 49 -12.43 4.96 27.04
C ARG A 49 -12.54 5.33 28.51
N THR A 50 -12.13 4.40 29.40
CA THR A 50 -12.05 4.65 30.84
C THR A 50 -11.05 5.76 31.14
N LEU A 51 -11.23 6.45 32.29
CA LEU A 51 -10.32 7.50 32.74
C LEU A 51 -8.87 6.97 32.86
N TYR A 52 -8.72 5.77 33.42
CA TYR A 52 -7.42 5.10 33.54
C TYR A 52 -6.72 4.94 32.16
N TYR A 53 -7.44 4.42 31.16
CA TYR A 53 -6.92 4.28 29.81
C TYR A 53 -6.55 5.63 29.20
N LYS A 54 -7.36 6.68 29.43
CA LYS A 54 -7.05 8.05 28.97
C LYS A 54 -5.74 8.56 29.56
N ILE A 55 -5.52 8.38 30.86
CA ILE A 55 -4.28 8.78 31.53
C ILE A 55 -3.09 8.00 30.94
N GLN A 56 -3.22 6.68 30.77
CA GLN A 56 -2.17 5.87 30.15
C GLN A 56 -1.83 6.34 28.73
N CYS A 57 -2.85 6.64 27.90
CA CYS A 57 -2.63 7.16 26.56
C CYS A 57 -1.93 8.51 26.55
N ILE A 58 -2.36 9.45 27.42
CA ILE A 58 -1.72 10.77 27.56
C ILE A 58 -0.26 10.61 27.96
N TYR A 59 0.01 9.77 28.98
CA TYR A 59 1.37 9.49 29.43
C TYR A 59 2.23 8.84 28.35
N ALA A 60 1.69 7.84 27.66
CA ALA A 60 2.37 7.20 26.53
C ALA A 60 2.67 8.18 25.39
N CYS A 61 1.73 9.10 25.10
CA CYS A 61 1.93 10.14 24.10
C CYS A 61 2.97 11.17 24.54
N PHE A 62 2.94 11.56 25.80
CA PHE A 62 3.97 12.42 26.37
C PHE A 62 5.35 11.79 26.26
N LEU A 63 5.50 10.54 26.67
CA LEU A 63 6.76 9.80 26.53
C LEU A 63 7.17 9.61 25.07
N ARG A 64 6.23 9.30 24.16
CA ARG A 64 6.50 9.12 22.74
C ARG A 64 6.83 10.43 22.03
N LYS A 65 6.17 11.54 22.39
CA LYS A 65 6.49 12.88 21.88
C LYS A 65 7.94 13.26 22.21
N TYR A 66 8.45 12.84 23.37
CA TYR A 66 9.82 13.10 23.79
C TYR A 66 10.81 11.99 23.40
N LYS A 67 10.36 10.77 23.09
CA LYS A 67 11.20 9.59 22.83
C LYS A 67 11.06 8.96 21.46
N ILE A 68 10.54 9.65 20.43
CA ILE A 68 10.48 9.07 19.08
C ILE A 68 9.22 8.20 18.85
N GLY A 69 8.09 8.70 18.45
CA GLY A 69 7.00 7.75 18.28
C GLY A 69 5.81 8.17 17.43
N TYR A 70 5.67 9.45 17.13
CA TYR A 70 4.67 9.95 16.19
C TYR A 70 5.30 10.53 14.94
N ASP A 71 6.63 10.42 14.83
CA ASP A 71 7.40 10.93 13.72
C ASP A 71 7.61 9.81 12.71
N CYS A 72 7.05 9.96 11.51
CA CYS A 72 7.28 9.06 10.40
C CYS A 72 8.66 9.27 9.74
N SER A 73 9.38 10.33 10.10
CA SER A 73 10.69 10.66 9.51
C SER A 73 11.76 9.59 9.74
N CYS A 74 11.52 8.67 10.69
CA CYS A 74 12.40 7.52 10.91
C CYS A 74 12.38 6.48 9.75
N TRP A 75 11.35 6.52 8.90
CA TRP A 75 11.23 5.56 7.80
C TRP A 75 10.75 6.17 6.48
N PHE A 76 10.28 7.45 6.49
CA PHE A 76 9.80 8.14 5.30
C PHE A 76 10.30 9.59 5.27
N PRO A 77 10.87 10.07 4.16
CA PRO A 77 11.34 11.45 4.02
C PRO A 77 10.14 12.41 3.89
N ILE A 78 9.71 12.98 5.02
CA ILE A 78 8.59 13.92 5.06
C ILE A 78 9.11 15.37 4.96
N ASP A 79 8.42 16.21 4.18
CA ASP A 79 8.75 17.63 4.04
C ASP A 79 8.47 18.37 5.37
N LYS A 80 9.47 19.13 5.82
CA LYS A 80 9.44 19.86 7.10
C LYS A 80 8.34 20.93 7.19
N ARG A 81 7.79 21.35 6.06
CA ARG A 81 6.66 22.31 6.00
C ARG A 81 5.32 21.66 6.37
N ILE A 82 5.22 20.34 6.35
CA ILE A 82 4.04 19.59 6.79
C ILE A 82 3.93 19.68 8.32
N LYS A 83 2.76 20.05 8.80
CA LYS A 83 2.50 20.17 10.24
C LYS A 83 1.83 18.91 10.78
N PHE A 84 2.49 18.21 11.69
CA PHE A 84 1.92 17.08 12.41
C PHE A 84 1.22 17.55 13.68
N HIS A 85 -0.04 17.13 13.84
CA HIS A 85 -0.87 17.43 14.99
C HIS A 85 -1.23 16.14 15.72
N LEU A 86 -0.78 16.00 16.96
CA LEU A 86 -1.24 14.95 17.85
C LEU A 86 -2.45 15.46 18.61
N THR A 87 -3.60 14.79 18.47
CA THR A 87 -4.87 15.20 19.04
C THR A 87 -5.50 14.12 19.91
N TYR A 88 -6.40 14.49 20.81
CA TYR A 88 -7.13 13.50 21.63
C TYR A 88 -8.10 12.66 20.81
N SER A 89 -8.70 13.26 19.79
CA SER A 89 -9.64 12.59 18.89
C SER A 89 -9.73 13.35 17.56
N LEU A 90 -10.39 12.74 16.56
CA LEU A 90 -10.67 13.40 15.28
C LEU A 90 -11.95 14.25 15.29
N ASN A 91 -12.50 14.59 16.46
CA ASN A 91 -13.65 15.53 16.49
C ASN A 91 -13.23 16.89 15.93
N TYR A 92 -14.13 17.56 15.20
CA TYR A 92 -13.86 18.81 14.47
C TYR A 92 -13.13 19.87 15.31
N ARG A 93 -13.53 20.07 16.58
CA ARG A 93 -12.91 21.04 17.50
C ARG A 93 -11.46 20.72 17.90
N HIS A 94 -10.97 19.52 17.64
CA HIS A 94 -9.61 19.08 17.97
C HIS A 94 -8.69 19.05 16.75
N VAL A 95 -9.21 19.42 15.60
CA VAL A 95 -8.50 19.37 14.32
C VAL A 95 -8.28 20.80 13.84
N PRO A 96 -7.12 21.14 13.25
CA PRO A 96 -6.88 22.47 12.71
C PRO A 96 -7.93 22.86 11.69
N GLU A 97 -8.38 24.11 11.70
CA GLU A 97 -9.24 24.62 10.65
C GLU A 97 -8.52 24.54 9.30
N SER A 98 -9.22 24.06 8.27
CA SER A 98 -8.67 23.83 6.95
C SER A 98 -9.74 23.98 5.88
N ASP A 99 -9.33 24.32 4.66
CA ASP A 99 -10.24 24.42 3.53
C ASP A 99 -10.76 23.04 3.11
N ILE A 100 -9.90 22.02 3.20
CA ILE A 100 -10.21 20.64 2.79
C ILE A 100 -9.76 19.67 3.89
N TYR A 101 -10.58 18.66 4.13
CA TYR A 101 -10.29 17.55 5.02
C TYR A 101 -10.38 16.22 4.27
N ILE A 102 -9.40 15.34 4.48
CA ILE A 102 -9.30 14.05 3.82
C ILE A 102 -9.29 12.95 4.88
N ALA A 103 -10.36 12.16 4.96
CA ALA A 103 -10.38 10.90 5.68
C ALA A 103 -9.55 9.87 4.89
N THR A 104 -8.72 9.09 5.57
CA THR A 104 -7.76 8.19 4.91
C THR A 104 -8.04 6.71 5.11
N GLU A 105 -9.02 6.39 5.95
CA GLU A 105 -9.41 5.01 6.29
C GLU A 105 -10.88 4.94 6.73
N VAL A 106 -11.46 3.74 6.69
CA VAL A 106 -12.82 3.45 7.12
C VAL A 106 -13.13 3.95 8.53
N GLN A 107 -12.15 3.96 9.42
CA GLN A 107 -12.31 4.42 10.81
C GLN A 107 -12.30 5.95 10.94
N THR A 108 -11.74 6.68 9.98
CA THR A 108 -11.65 8.14 9.98
C THR A 108 -12.84 8.80 9.28
N ALA A 109 -13.45 8.11 8.32
CA ALA A 109 -14.58 8.60 7.55
C ALA A 109 -15.80 9.02 8.42
N PRO A 110 -16.25 8.28 9.46
CA PRO A 110 -17.36 8.68 10.30
C PRO A 110 -17.13 9.98 11.09
N TYR A 111 -15.85 10.28 11.43
CA TYR A 111 -15.52 11.55 12.08
C TYR A 111 -15.67 12.70 11.12
N LEU A 112 -15.15 12.56 9.89
CA LEU A 112 -15.24 13.61 8.89
C LEU A 112 -16.69 13.82 8.44
N ASP A 113 -17.50 12.78 8.33
CA ASP A 113 -18.92 12.90 8.02
C ASP A 113 -19.65 13.83 8.99
N ALA A 114 -19.33 13.69 10.30
CA ALA A 114 -19.92 14.46 11.38
C ALA A 114 -19.42 15.92 11.46
N TYR A 115 -18.48 16.38 10.62
CA TYR A 115 -18.01 17.77 10.67
C TYR A 115 -19.10 18.72 10.16
N PRO A 116 -19.34 19.85 10.88
CA PRO A 116 -20.35 20.84 10.52
C PRO A 116 -19.84 21.78 9.39
N ILE A 117 -19.38 21.21 8.29
CA ILE A 117 -18.84 21.91 7.13
C ILE A 117 -19.49 21.37 5.86
N ASP A 118 -19.39 22.14 4.78
CA ASP A 118 -19.93 21.74 3.48
C ASP A 118 -19.30 20.44 2.96
N ALA A 119 -20.10 19.63 2.25
CA ALA A 119 -19.66 18.34 1.71
C ALA A 119 -18.53 18.50 0.66
N SER A 120 -18.50 19.62 -0.06
CA SER A 120 -17.44 19.95 -1.03
C SER A 120 -16.04 20.01 -0.40
N ARG A 121 -15.97 20.26 0.90
CA ARG A 121 -14.71 20.32 1.67
C ARG A 121 -14.31 18.98 2.28
N LYS A 122 -15.12 17.93 2.13
CA LYS A 122 -14.91 16.60 2.70
C LYS A 122 -14.48 15.64 1.61
N PHE A 123 -13.36 14.96 1.82
CA PHE A 123 -12.82 13.97 0.90
C PHE A 123 -12.58 12.64 1.63
N TYR A 124 -12.80 11.55 0.94
CA TYR A 124 -12.48 10.22 1.46
C TYR A 124 -11.53 9.48 0.51
N PHE A 125 -10.31 9.28 0.97
CA PHE A 125 -9.27 8.53 0.28
C PHE A 125 -9.40 7.04 0.61
N VAL A 126 -9.99 6.26 -0.27
CA VAL A 126 -10.21 4.82 -0.08
C VAL A 126 -9.05 4.05 -0.69
N GLN A 127 -8.25 3.42 0.17
CA GLN A 127 -7.03 2.72 -0.24
C GLN A 127 -7.17 1.19 -0.27
N ASP A 128 -8.20 0.64 0.36
CA ASP A 128 -8.52 -0.79 0.36
C ASP A 128 -9.98 -0.99 0.79
N TYR A 129 -10.46 -2.23 0.70
CA TYR A 129 -11.70 -2.67 1.34
C TYR A 129 -11.42 -3.08 2.77
N GLU A 130 -11.51 -2.14 3.69
CA GLU A 130 -10.92 -2.23 5.04
C GLU A 130 -11.83 -2.95 6.05
N ASN A 131 -12.24 -4.18 5.75
CA ASN A 131 -13.11 -4.98 6.61
C ASN A 131 -12.40 -5.74 7.74
N TRP A 132 -11.11 -5.54 7.94
CA TRP A 132 -10.36 -6.17 9.05
C TRP A 132 -10.51 -5.47 10.40
N PHE A 133 -10.99 -4.24 10.42
CA PHE A 133 -11.26 -3.49 11.66
C PHE A 133 -12.74 -3.32 11.96
N VAL A 134 -13.59 -3.46 10.94
CA VAL A 134 -15.03 -3.21 11.00
C VAL A 134 -15.77 -4.26 10.16
N THR A 135 -17.08 -4.35 10.29
CA THR A 135 -17.89 -5.26 9.47
C THR A 135 -18.05 -4.75 8.03
N ASP A 136 -18.38 -5.64 7.09
CA ASP A 136 -18.67 -5.27 5.71
C ASP A 136 -19.77 -4.21 5.60
N GLU A 137 -20.82 -4.33 6.44
CA GLU A 137 -21.88 -3.34 6.53
C GLU A 137 -21.35 -1.95 6.93
N GLN A 138 -20.45 -1.91 7.91
CA GLN A 138 -19.82 -0.65 8.35
C GLN A 138 -18.91 -0.06 7.27
N VAL A 139 -18.16 -0.88 6.52
CA VAL A 139 -17.39 -0.41 5.35
C VAL A 139 -18.33 0.22 4.32
N ARG A 140 -19.36 -0.52 3.87
CA ARG A 140 -20.32 -0.03 2.88
C ARG A 140 -21.02 1.23 3.33
N ARG A 141 -21.40 1.33 4.61
CA ARG A 141 -22.00 2.54 5.19
C ARG A 141 -21.13 3.78 4.97
N THR A 142 -19.80 3.68 5.03
CA THR A 142 -18.91 4.83 4.81
C THR A 142 -18.96 5.34 3.37
N TYR A 143 -19.32 4.48 2.43
CA TYR A 143 -19.47 4.86 1.02
C TYR A 143 -20.71 5.75 0.78
N HIS A 144 -21.71 5.68 1.64
CA HIS A 144 -22.90 6.54 1.58
C HIS A 144 -22.74 7.92 2.24
N TYR A 145 -21.58 8.22 2.86
CA TYR A 145 -21.33 9.52 3.42
C TYR A 145 -21.18 10.58 2.31
N LYS A 146 -21.75 11.77 2.51
CA LYS A 146 -21.66 12.89 1.57
C LYS A 146 -20.26 13.49 1.55
N MET A 147 -19.36 12.87 0.83
CA MET A 147 -17.96 13.23 0.66
C MET A 147 -17.51 12.96 -0.77
N ASN A 148 -16.54 13.74 -1.26
CA ASN A 148 -15.87 13.46 -2.52
C ASN A 148 -14.94 12.25 -2.35
N LYS A 149 -15.27 11.12 -2.95
CA LYS A 149 -14.51 9.89 -2.81
C LYS A 149 -13.49 9.75 -3.92
N PHE A 150 -12.28 9.34 -3.56
CA PHE A 150 -11.28 8.92 -4.53
C PHE A 150 -10.60 7.63 -4.08
N VAL A 151 -10.28 6.81 -5.07
CA VAL A 151 -9.81 5.43 -4.90
C VAL A 151 -8.56 5.18 -5.73
N ILE A 152 -7.80 4.16 -5.36
CA ILE A 152 -6.52 3.83 -6.00
C ILE A 152 -6.63 2.77 -7.10
N THR A 153 -7.79 2.09 -7.22
CA THR A 153 -8.00 0.98 -8.16
C THR A 153 -9.40 0.98 -8.76
N ASN A 154 -9.53 0.39 -9.94
CA ASN A 154 -10.83 0.24 -10.61
C ASN A 154 -11.79 -0.63 -9.80
N TRP A 155 -11.33 -1.71 -9.17
CA TRP A 155 -12.20 -2.58 -8.40
C TRP A 155 -12.81 -1.89 -7.16
N LEU A 156 -12.07 -1.01 -6.49
CA LEU A 156 -12.61 -0.18 -5.41
C LEU A 156 -13.62 0.84 -5.94
N LYS A 157 -13.32 1.44 -7.11
CA LYS A 157 -14.25 2.32 -7.79
C LYS A 157 -15.56 1.60 -8.11
N ASP A 158 -15.49 0.42 -8.71
CA ASP A 158 -16.67 -0.36 -9.09
C ASP A 158 -17.54 -0.74 -7.88
N ILE A 159 -16.92 -1.07 -6.74
CA ILE A 159 -17.66 -1.35 -5.50
C ILE A 159 -18.39 -0.09 -5.01
N ILE A 160 -17.71 1.05 -4.96
CA ILE A 160 -18.29 2.30 -4.44
C ILE A 160 -19.41 2.80 -5.38
N GLU A 161 -19.19 2.82 -6.68
CA GLU A 161 -20.17 3.27 -7.66
C GLU A 161 -21.39 2.33 -7.75
N LYS A 162 -21.23 1.07 -7.38
CA LYS A 162 -22.35 0.11 -7.25
C LYS A 162 -23.20 0.36 -6.00
N GLU A 163 -22.58 0.79 -4.91
CA GLU A 163 -23.29 1.14 -3.66
C GLU A 163 -23.93 2.53 -3.74
N GLU A 164 -23.28 3.46 -4.43
CA GLU A 164 -23.75 4.82 -4.62
C GLU A 164 -23.91 5.13 -6.11
N SER A 165 -24.96 5.88 -6.45
CA SER A 165 -25.15 6.41 -7.80
C SER A 165 -24.17 7.56 -8.16
N GLU A 166 -23.32 7.98 -7.23
CA GLU A 166 -22.37 9.08 -7.41
C GLU A 166 -21.02 8.58 -7.93
N LYS A 167 -20.40 9.36 -8.81
CA LYS A 167 -19.10 9.03 -9.40
C LYS A 167 -17.98 9.14 -8.38
N CYS A 168 -17.17 8.08 -8.31
CA CYS A 168 -15.93 8.04 -7.55
C CYS A 168 -14.73 8.34 -8.46
N THR A 169 -13.76 9.14 -8.00
CA THR A 169 -12.59 9.50 -8.80
C THR A 169 -11.48 8.45 -8.63
N LEU A 170 -11.01 7.87 -9.74
CA LEU A 170 -9.86 7.00 -9.74
C LEU A 170 -8.57 7.83 -9.75
N ILE A 171 -7.73 7.66 -8.75
CA ILE A 171 -6.38 8.25 -8.63
C ILE A 171 -5.42 7.14 -8.26
N PRO A 172 -4.84 6.44 -9.23
CA PRO A 172 -3.92 5.32 -8.96
C PRO A 172 -2.67 5.79 -8.21
N ASN A 173 -2.13 4.92 -7.37
CA ASN A 173 -0.84 5.19 -6.73
C ASN A 173 0.28 5.33 -7.76
N GLY A 174 1.24 6.20 -7.48
CA GLY A 174 2.50 6.28 -8.20
C GLY A 174 3.57 5.40 -7.56
N PHE A 175 4.64 5.16 -8.31
CA PHE A 175 5.87 4.54 -7.81
C PHE A 175 7.04 5.53 -7.88
N ASP A 176 7.99 5.37 -6.97
CA ASP A 176 9.26 6.08 -7.02
C ASP A 176 10.24 5.30 -7.91
N PHE A 177 10.58 5.86 -9.08
CA PHE A 177 11.46 5.23 -10.05
C PHE A 177 12.95 5.39 -9.71
N GLU A 178 13.28 6.20 -8.72
CA GLU A 178 14.63 6.28 -8.17
C GLU A 178 14.84 5.28 -7.03
N GLU A 179 13.82 5.06 -6.21
CA GLU A 179 13.84 4.02 -5.16
C GLU A 179 13.79 2.61 -5.76
N TYR A 180 12.95 2.40 -6.79
CA TYR A 180 12.79 1.11 -7.46
C TYR A 180 13.21 1.21 -8.92
N LYS A 181 14.40 0.73 -9.22
CA LYS A 181 14.98 0.80 -10.56
C LYS A 181 15.75 -0.45 -10.92
N LEU A 182 15.89 -0.69 -12.21
CA LEU A 182 16.73 -1.75 -12.74
C LEU A 182 18.21 -1.37 -12.53
N THR A 183 18.92 -2.15 -11.71
CA THR A 183 20.37 -1.99 -11.46
C THR A 183 21.19 -3.17 -11.98
N LYS A 184 20.55 -4.33 -12.17
CA LYS A 184 21.17 -5.55 -12.71
C LYS A 184 20.43 -6.00 -13.96
N PRO A 185 21.10 -6.21 -15.10
CA PRO A 185 20.45 -6.63 -16.34
C PRO A 185 19.57 -7.89 -16.14
N ILE A 186 18.38 -7.87 -16.72
CA ILE A 186 17.39 -8.94 -16.55
C ILE A 186 17.93 -10.28 -17.04
N GLU A 187 18.63 -10.27 -18.17
CA GLU A 187 19.19 -11.45 -18.83
C GLU A 187 20.29 -12.12 -18.03
N SER A 188 21.00 -11.34 -17.18
CA SER A 188 22.12 -11.84 -16.36
C SER A 188 21.69 -12.47 -15.05
N ARG A 189 20.38 -12.41 -14.71
CA ARG A 189 19.86 -12.90 -13.43
C ARG A 189 19.74 -14.42 -13.44
N ASN A 190 20.06 -15.01 -12.27
CA ASN A 190 19.83 -16.43 -12.09
C ASN A 190 18.33 -16.72 -11.99
N LYS A 191 17.79 -17.43 -12.97
CA LYS A 191 16.35 -17.78 -13.05
C LYS A 191 15.84 -18.63 -11.88
N TYR A 192 16.74 -19.22 -11.10
CA TYR A 192 16.42 -19.98 -9.88
C TYR A 192 16.41 -19.12 -8.60
N THR A 193 16.66 -17.81 -8.71
CA THR A 193 16.51 -16.86 -7.60
C THR A 193 15.14 -16.20 -7.69
N ILE A 194 14.34 -16.41 -6.66
CA ILE A 194 12.94 -15.98 -6.58
C ILE A 194 12.78 -15.05 -5.38
N SER A 195 12.02 -13.97 -5.50
CA SER A 195 11.66 -13.10 -4.39
C SER A 195 10.21 -13.27 -3.97
N MET A 196 9.88 -12.99 -2.70
CA MET A 196 8.51 -12.95 -2.20
C MET A 196 8.37 -12.10 -0.94
N LEU A 197 7.21 -11.46 -0.78
CA LEU A 197 6.80 -10.89 0.49
C LEU A 197 6.35 -12.01 1.44
N TYR A 198 6.86 -12.02 2.68
CA TYR A 198 6.33 -12.83 3.76
C TYR A 198 5.57 -11.98 4.77
N HIS A 199 4.31 -12.33 5.02
CA HIS A 199 3.45 -11.66 5.96
C HIS A 199 2.50 -12.64 6.66
N LYS A 200 2.24 -12.45 7.97
CA LYS A 200 1.39 -13.35 8.77
C LYS A 200 -0.11 -13.15 8.55
N HIS A 201 -0.51 -12.04 7.95
CA HIS A 201 -1.93 -11.73 7.76
C HIS A 201 -2.53 -12.67 6.71
N GLU A 202 -3.70 -13.25 7.03
CA GLU A 202 -4.36 -14.25 6.19
C GLU A 202 -4.66 -13.77 4.76
N ARG A 203 -4.96 -12.48 4.56
CA ARG A 203 -5.19 -11.89 3.24
C ARG A 203 -3.96 -11.99 2.29
N LYS A 204 -2.75 -12.02 2.85
CA LYS A 204 -1.50 -12.15 2.08
C LYS A 204 -1.23 -13.58 1.62
N ASP A 205 -1.90 -14.55 2.24
CA ASP A 205 -1.89 -15.96 1.89
C ASP A 205 -0.50 -16.52 1.53
N CYS A 206 0.50 -16.18 2.35
CA CYS A 206 1.85 -16.70 2.15
C CYS A 206 1.92 -18.22 2.15
N LYS A 207 0.92 -18.90 2.75
CA LYS A 207 0.81 -20.36 2.72
C LYS A 207 0.76 -20.88 1.28
N THR A 208 -0.09 -20.29 0.42
CA THR A 208 -0.16 -20.64 -1.01
C THR A 208 1.18 -20.46 -1.72
N ALA A 209 1.93 -19.37 -1.45
CA ALA A 209 3.25 -19.19 -2.03
C ALA A 209 4.26 -20.23 -1.54
N LEU A 210 4.29 -20.53 -0.24
CA LEU A 210 5.19 -21.52 0.35
C LEU A 210 4.93 -22.92 -0.20
N GLU A 211 3.68 -23.32 -0.35
CA GLU A 211 3.29 -24.61 -0.96
C GLU A 211 3.69 -24.64 -2.45
N ALA A 212 3.43 -23.60 -3.22
CA ALA A 212 3.83 -23.51 -4.62
C ALA A 212 5.34 -23.61 -4.79
N LEU A 213 6.11 -22.86 -3.98
CA LEU A 213 7.57 -22.90 -4.01
C LEU A 213 8.11 -24.26 -3.57
N SER A 214 7.44 -24.97 -2.67
CA SER A 214 7.81 -26.34 -2.30
C SER A 214 7.65 -27.32 -3.47
N ILE A 215 6.58 -27.17 -4.27
CA ILE A 215 6.39 -27.95 -5.51
C ILE A 215 7.52 -27.64 -6.50
N VAL A 216 7.85 -26.36 -6.69
CA VAL A 216 8.93 -25.94 -7.58
C VAL A 216 10.28 -26.49 -7.09
N LYS A 217 10.55 -26.50 -5.77
CA LYS A 217 11.77 -27.03 -5.15
C LYS A 217 11.98 -28.52 -5.41
N GLN A 218 10.89 -29.28 -5.43
CA GLN A 218 10.97 -30.72 -5.77
C GLN A 218 11.47 -30.95 -7.22
N LYS A 219 11.05 -30.09 -8.15
CA LYS A 219 11.47 -30.16 -9.57
C LYS A 219 12.84 -29.52 -9.80
N TYR A 220 13.12 -28.42 -9.11
CA TYR A 220 14.35 -27.62 -9.24
C TYR A 220 15.03 -27.44 -7.87
N PRO A 221 15.83 -28.43 -7.42
CA PRO A 221 16.50 -28.40 -6.12
C PRO A 221 17.41 -27.18 -5.90
N GLN A 222 17.86 -26.52 -6.96
CA GLN A 222 18.76 -25.36 -6.93
C GLN A 222 18.03 -24.02 -6.70
N ILE A 223 16.69 -23.97 -6.61
CA ILE A 223 16.02 -22.70 -6.33
C ILE A 223 16.40 -22.13 -4.96
N ARG A 224 16.50 -20.82 -4.91
CA ARG A 224 16.73 -20.01 -3.71
C ARG A 224 15.66 -18.91 -3.64
N VAL A 225 15.08 -18.71 -2.48
CA VAL A 225 14.04 -17.71 -2.28
C VAL A 225 14.52 -16.60 -1.35
N LEU A 226 14.49 -15.37 -1.83
CA LEU A 226 14.72 -14.15 -1.07
C LEU A 226 13.38 -13.67 -0.52
N ALA A 227 13.07 -14.06 0.70
CA ALA A 227 11.83 -13.66 1.36
C ALA A 227 12.07 -12.41 2.21
N PHE A 228 11.17 -11.44 2.16
CA PHE A 228 11.28 -10.23 2.96
C PHE A 228 9.96 -9.91 3.66
N GLY A 229 10.03 -9.21 4.81
CA GLY A 229 8.82 -8.85 5.54
C GLY A 229 9.10 -8.18 6.88
N ALA A 230 8.04 -7.67 7.51
CA ALA A 230 8.17 -6.93 8.78
C ALA A 230 8.18 -7.81 10.03
N CYS A 231 7.65 -9.04 9.94
CA CYS A 231 7.57 -9.94 11.10
C CYS A 231 8.94 -10.57 11.44
N PRO A 232 9.13 -11.06 12.67
CA PRO A 232 10.30 -11.88 13.02
C PRO A 232 10.42 -13.09 12.11
N ASN A 233 11.66 -13.59 11.95
CA ASN A 233 11.94 -14.77 11.12
C ASN A 233 10.92 -15.90 11.42
N PRO A 234 10.18 -16.36 10.39
CA PRO A 234 9.11 -17.34 10.57
C PRO A 234 9.62 -18.80 10.67
N GLY A 235 10.92 -19.03 10.64
CA GLY A 235 11.48 -20.40 10.63
C GLY A 235 11.33 -21.09 9.28
N LEU A 236 11.59 -20.38 8.18
CA LEU A 236 11.54 -20.93 6.82
C LEU A 236 12.69 -21.95 6.60
N PRO A 237 12.53 -22.92 5.69
CA PRO A 237 13.59 -23.85 5.30
C PRO A 237 14.89 -23.16 4.83
N ASP A 238 16.05 -23.82 4.90
CA ASP A 238 17.38 -23.26 4.62
C ASP A 238 17.57 -22.71 3.19
N TRP A 239 16.73 -23.08 2.24
CA TRP A 239 16.77 -22.55 0.89
C TRP A 239 16.02 -21.21 0.73
N TYR A 240 15.47 -20.69 1.85
CA TYR A 240 14.99 -19.31 1.98
C TYR A 240 16.05 -18.46 2.70
N ILE A 241 16.27 -17.26 2.18
CA ILE A 241 17.01 -16.19 2.88
C ILE A 241 15.98 -15.16 3.29
N TYR A 242 15.75 -15.03 4.60
CA TYR A 242 14.74 -14.10 5.11
C TYR A 242 15.36 -12.78 5.54
N HIS A 243 14.89 -11.70 4.93
CA HIS A 243 15.27 -10.32 5.23
C HIS A 243 14.18 -9.65 6.07
N GLN A 244 14.45 -9.47 7.37
CA GLN A 244 13.51 -8.84 8.28
C GLN A 244 13.62 -7.33 8.21
N ARG A 245 12.53 -6.64 7.78
CA ARG A 245 12.46 -5.18 7.66
C ARG A 245 13.63 -4.61 6.84
N PRO A 246 13.84 -5.07 5.61
CA PRO A 246 14.91 -4.56 4.78
C PRO A 246 14.75 -3.03 4.63
N ASN A 247 15.84 -2.30 4.67
CA ASN A 247 15.85 -0.90 4.26
C ASN A 247 15.68 -0.77 2.74
N SER A 248 15.59 0.46 2.21
CA SER A 248 15.36 0.67 0.77
C SER A 248 16.48 0.09 -0.11
N GLU A 249 17.74 0.16 0.33
CA GLU A 249 18.87 -0.42 -0.40
C GLU A 249 18.81 -1.94 -0.42
N GLU A 250 18.55 -2.56 0.72
CA GLU A 250 18.39 -4.02 0.81
C GLU A 250 17.22 -4.51 -0.01
N HIS A 251 16.07 -3.79 0.03
CA HIS A 251 14.89 -4.14 -0.75
C HIS A 251 15.15 -4.00 -2.25
N LEU A 252 15.80 -2.93 -2.67
CA LEU A 252 16.25 -2.74 -4.05
C LEU A 252 17.19 -3.88 -4.50
N SER A 253 18.14 -4.29 -3.64
CA SER A 253 19.06 -5.39 -3.91
C SER A 253 18.34 -6.73 -4.07
N ILE A 254 17.40 -7.05 -3.19
CA ILE A 254 16.56 -8.26 -3.26
C ILE A 254 15.85 -8.33 -4.62
N ASN A 255 15.14 -7.25 -5.00
CA ASN A 255 14.36 -7.20 -6.22
C ASN A 255 15.25 -7.20 -7.49
N ASN A 256 16.50 -6.74 -7.41
CA ASN A 256 17.42 -6.80 -8.55
C ASN A 256 18.22 -8.11 -8.63
N GLU A 257 18.34 -8.87 -7.55
CA GLU A 257 18.95 -10.19 -7.57
C GLU A 257 18.01 -11.28 -8.06
N ALA A 258 16.72 -11.19 -7.70
CA ALA A 258 15.72 -12.14 -8.12
C ALA A 258 15.34 -11.97 -9.60
N ALA A 259 15.12 -13.10 -10.28
CA ALA A 259 14.60 -13.11 -11.64
C ALA A 259 13.07 -13.20 -11.70
N ILE A 260 12.47 -13.74 -10.64
CA ILE A 260 11.03 -14.01 -10.55
C ILE A 260 10.50 -13.50 -9.19
N TYR A 261 9.40 -12.76 -9.21
CA TYR A 261 8.64 -12.40 -8.01
C TYR A 261 7.40 -13.28 -7.88
N VAL A 262 7.12 -13.75 -6.66
CA VAL A 262 5.93 -14.54 -6.34
C VAL A 262 5.00 -13.77 -5.40
N GLY A 263 3.78 -13.50 -5.86
CA GLY A 263 2.72 -12.86 -5.08
C GLY A 263 1.51 -13.77 -4.89
N SER A 264 1.09 -14.01 -3.66
CA SER A 264 0.03 -15.00 -3.35
C SER A 264 -1.22 -14.44 -2.68
N SER A 265 -1.31 -13.13 -2.49
CA SER A 265 -2.41 -12.49 -1.76
C SER A 265 -3.80 -12.88 -2.29
N LYS A 266 -4.74 -13.11 -1.38
CA LYS A 266 -6.17 -13.31 -1.72
C LYS A 266 -6.81 -11.99 -2.16
N ILE A 267 -6.49 -10.90 -1.47
CA ILE A 267 -7.02 -9.56 -1.71
C ILE A 267 -5.92 -8.54 -1.45
N GLU A 268 -5.85 -7.55 -2.31
CA GLU A 268 -4.99 -6.37 -2.16
C GLU A 268 -5.76 -5.12 -2.52
N GLY A 269 -5.47 -4.02 -1.85
CA GLY A 269 -5.95 -2.70 -2.28
C GLY A 269 -5.36 -2.34 -3.63
N PHE A 270 -4.03 -2.45 -3.75
CA PHE A 270 -3.28 -2.13 -4.97
C PHE A 270 -2.20 -3.17 -5.32
N GLY A 271 -1.39 -3.60 -4.33
CA GLY A 271 -0.31 -4.57 -4.55
C GLY A 271 1.03 -3.91 -4.87
N LEU A 272 1.46 -2.95 -4.05
CA LEU A 272 2.70 -2.19 -4.26
C LEU A 272 3.91 -3.09 -4.54
N THR A 273 4.07 -4.19 -3.81
CA THR A 273 5.23 -5.09 -3.97
C THR A 273 5.32 -5.74 -5.35
N VAL A 274 4.20 -5.98 -6.03
CA VAL A 274 4.17 -6.45 -7.42
C VAL A 274 4.72 -5.38 -8.37
N GLY A 275 4.30 -4.13 -8.20
CA GLY A 275 4.78 -3.03 -9.02
C GLY A 275 6.26 -2.71 -8.77
N GLU A 276 6.71 -2.78 -7.52
CA GLU A 276 8.11 -2.61 -7.11
C GLU A 276 9.00 -3.68 -7.74
N ALA A 277 8.59 -4.94 -7.70
CA ALA A 277 9.27 -6.05 -8.36
C ALA A 277 9.33 -5.87 -9.89
N MET A 278 8.21 -5.49 -10.53
CA MET A 278 8.18 -5.18 -11.96
C MET A 278 9.14 -4.05 -12.33
N LEU A 279 9.22 -2.97 -11.54
CA LEU A 279 10.13 -1.85 -11.78
C LEU A 279 11.60 -2.27 -11.71
N CYS A 280 11.91 -3.17 -10.81
CA CYS A 280 13.25 -3.74 -10.68
C CYS A 280 13.55 -4.81 -11.73
N GLY A 281 12.58 -5.18 -12.60
CA GLY A 281 12.79 -6.11 -13.71
C GLY A 281 12.62 -7.57 -13.34
N GLU A 282 11.82 -7.90 -12.33
CA GLU A 282 11.41 -9.28 -12.07
C GLU A 282 10.24 -9.68 -12.97
N ALA A 283 10.25 -10.92 -13.45
CA ALA A 283 9.07 -11.54 -14.04
C ALA A 283 8.11 -11.97 -12.92
N VAL A 284 6.85 -11.58 -13.01
CA VAL A 284 5.88 -11.79 -11.93
C VAL A 284 5.01 -13.01 -12.17
N ALA A 285 4.98 -13.93 -11.20
CA ALA A 285 3.95 -14.96 -11.06
C ALA A 285 3.10 -14.65 -9.82
N CYS A 286 1.82 -14.35 -9.99
CA CYS A 286 1.00 -13.97 -8.86
C CYS A 286 -0.45 -14.46 -8.96
N THR A 287 -1.17 -14.37 -7.85
CA THR A 287 -2.60 -14.68 -7.81
C THR A 287 -3.41 -13.61 -8.54
N ASN A 288 -4.50 -14.03 -9.14
CA ASN A 288 -5.44 -13.17 -9.84
C ASN A 288 -6.41 -12.50 -8.85
N ASN A 289 -5.87 -11.66 -7.96
CA ASN A 289 -6.67 -10.85 -7.06
C ASN A 289 -6.93 -9.46 -7.64
N LEU A 290 -7.95 -8.80 -7.13
CA LEU A 290 -8.46 -7.55 -7.69
C LEU A 290 -7.43 -6.41 -7.72
N GLY A 291 -6.59 -6.28 -6.65
CA GLY A 291 -5.56 -5.24 -6.59
C GLY A 291 -4.41 -5.49 -7.56
N TYR A 292 -3.95 -6.73 -7.67
CA TYR A 292 -2.87 -7.07 -8.62
C TYR A 292 -3.29 -6.86 -10.07
N GLN A 293 -4.58 -7.03 -10.39
CA GLN A 293 -5.09 -6.82 -11.75
C GLN A 293 -4.88 -5.40 -12.30
N GLU A 294 -4.61 -4.41 -11.46
CA GLU A 294 -4.25 -3.07 -11.95
C GLU A 294 -2.95 -3.12 -12.78
N MET A 295 -1.98 -3.93 -12.37
CA MET A 295 -0.63 -4.01 -12.93
C MET A 295 -0.36 -5.34 -13.64
N ALA A 296 -0.80 -6.45 -13.05
CA ALA A 296 -0.58 -7.79 -13.56
C ALA A 296 -1.66 -8.19 -14.57
N LYS A 297 -1.29 -8.25 -15.83
CA LYS A 297 -2.14 -8.70 -16.94
C LYS A 297 -1.60 -10.03 -17.46
N HIS A 298 -2.43 -11.08 -17.38
CA HIS A 298 -2.01 -12.45 -17.74
C HIS A 298 -1.36 -12.50 -19.13
N GLU A 299 -0.19 -13.13 -19.22
CA GLU A 299 0.65 -13.28 -20.42
C GLU A 299 1.09 -11.97 -21.11
N LYS A 300 0.78 -10.82 -20.49
CA LYS A 300 1.20 -9.49 -20.99
C LYS A 300 2.25 -8.83 -20.10
N THR A 301 2.01 -8.81 -18.78
CA THR A 301 2.93 -8.22 -17.78
C THR A 301 3.26 -9.17 -16.64
N ALA A 302 2.51 -10.28 -16.49
CA ALA A 302 2.69 -11.29 -15.44
C ALA A 302 2.03 -12.61 -15.86
N LEU A 303 2.29 -13.68 -15.10
CA LEU A 303 1.49 -14.90 -15.13
C LEU A 303 0.57 -14.93 -13.92
N LEU A 304 -0.72 -15.11 -14.15
CA LEU A 304 -1.75 -15.13 -13.12
C LEU A 304 -2.26 -16.55 -12.86
N SER A 305 -2.47 -16.89 -11.60
CA SER A 305 -3.16 -18.09 -11.13
C SER A 305 -4.37 -17.73 -10.28
N PRO A 306 -5.38 -18.60 -10.14
CA PRO A 306 -6.44 -18.38 -9.16
C PRO A 306 -5.87 -18.20 -7.75
N ILE A 307 -6.57 -17.42 -6.91
CA ILE A 307 -6.26 -17.34 -5.48
C ILE A 307 -6.35 -18.71 -4.83
N MET A 308 -5.54 -18.96 -3.78
CA MET A 308 -5.53 -20.20 -3.02
C MET A 308 -5.25 -21.46 -3.87
N ASN A 309 -4.55 -21.32 -5.00
CA ASN A 309 -4.19 -22.44 -5.86
C ASN A 309 -2.66 -22.55 -6.00
N PRO A 310 -1.98 -23.27 -5.08
CA PRO A 310 -0.53 -23.41 -5.12
C PRO A 310 -0.02 -24.20 -6.32
N HIS A 311 -0.80 -25.14 -6.87
CA HIS A 311 -0.40 -25.93 -8.03
C HIS A 311 -0.28 -25.06 -9.30
N LEU A 312 -1.31 -24.28 -9.64
CA LEU A 312 -1.25 -23.39 -10.81
C LEU A 312 -0.25 -22.25 -10.61
N LEU A 313 -0.04 -21.77 -9.38
CA LEU A 313 1.01 -20.80 -9.09
C LEU A 313 2.39 -21.44 -9.32
N ALA A 314 2.62 -22.68 -8.89
CA ALA A 314 3.85 -23.43 -9.13
C ALA A 314 4.09 -23.65 -10.63
N GLU A 315 3.06 -24.03 -11.40
CA GLU A 315 3.15 -24.18 -12.86
C GLU A 315 3.59 -22.88 -13.54
N ASN A 316 3.05 -21.75 -13.13
CA ASN A 316 3.46 -20.43 -13.64
C ASN A 316 4.92 -20.12 -13.31
N ILE A 317 5.38 -20.42 -12.09
CA ILE A 317 6.79 -20.24 -11.71
C ILE A 317 7.69 -21.15 -12.56
N ILE A 318 7.29 -22.42 -12.76
CA ILE A 318 8.00 -23.39 -13.59
C ILE A 318 8.12 -22.89 -15.03
N ARG A 319 7.02 -22.40 -15.62
CA ARG A 319 7.05 -21.79 -16.97
C ARG A 319 8.08 -20.66 -17.07
N LEU A 320 8.16 -19.78 -16.05
CA LEU A 320 9.15 -18.70 -16.04
C LEU A 320 10.59 -19.20 -15.85
N ILE A 321 10.79 -20.37 -15.23
CA ILE A 321 12.10 -20.99 -15.10
C ILE A 321 12.51 -21.67 -16.42
N GLU A 322 11.58 -22.34 -17.10
CA GLU A 322 11.85 -23.14 -18.30
C GLU A 322 11.95 -22.29 -19.57
N ASP A 323 11.19 -21.21 -19.64
CA ASP A 323 11.13 -20.32 -20.81
C ASP A 323 11.78 -18.96 -20.51
N ASP A 324 13.05 -18.84 -20.87
CA ASP A 324 13.86 -17.63 -20.66
C ASP A 324 13.30 -16.45 -21.48
N ASP A 325 12.82 -16.68 -22.70
CA ASP A 325 12.27 -15.64 -23.57
C ASP A 325 10.97 -15.08 -22.98
N LEU A 326 10.09 -15.95 -22.52
CA LEU A 326 8.86 -15.55 -21.83
C LEU A 326 9.16 -14.74 -20.57
N ARG A 327 10.09 -15.24 -19.73
CA ARG A 327 10.47 -14.57 -18.48
C ARG A 327 10.98 -13.16 -18.75
N ILE A 328 11.96 -13.03 -19.64
CA ILE A 328 12.59 -11.75 -20.00
C ILE A 328 11.55 -10.80 -20.62
N LYS A 329 10.73 -11.29 -21.54
CA LYS A 329 9.64 -10.51 -22.15
C LYS A 329 8.66 -9.96 -21.13
N LEU A 330 8.20 -10.79 -20.20
CA LEU A 330 7.25 -10.36 -19.16
C LEU A 330 7.87 -9.35 -18.19
N ALA A 331 9.14 -9.53 -17.81
CA ALA A 331 9.87 -8.60 -16.97
C ALA A 331 9.97 -7.20 -17.61
N TYR A 332 10.39 -7.10 -18.88
CA TYR A 332 10.42 -5.83 -19.61
C TYR A 332 9.03 -5.23 -19.81
N SER A 333 8.04 -6.06 -20.13
CA SER A 333 6.67 -5.60 -20.35
C SER A 333 6.05 -5.05 -19.06
N GLY A 334 6.25 -5.72 -17.92
CA GLY A 334 5.81 -5.27 -16.61
C GLY A 334 6.45 -3.94 -16.24
N MET A 335 7.77 -3.84 -16.32
CA MET A 335 8.50 -2.61 -16.03
C MET A 335 8.03 -1.43 -16.91
N LYS A 336 7.88 -1.64 -18.21
CA LYS A 336 7.38 -0.61 -19.14
C LYS A 336 5.94 -0.19 -18.81
N TYR A 337 5.10 -1.15 -18.43
CA TYR A 337 3.70 -0.89 -18.09
C TYR A 337 3.59 -0.02 -16.83
N ILE A 338 4.35 -0.33 -15.77
CA ILE A 338 4.39 0.47 -14.54
C ILE A 338 4.89 1.89 -14.84
N LYS A 339 6.04 2.03 -15.50
CA LYS A 339 6.63 3.34 -15.85
C LYS A 339 5.68 4.22 -16.67
N LYS A 340 4.86 3.62 -17.53
CA LYS A 340 3.91 4.36 -18.37
C LYS A 340 2.67 4.81 -17.60
N ASN A 341 2.14 3.98 -16.68
CA ASN A 341 0.78 4.16 -16.16
C ASN A 341 0.74 4.64 -14.71
N PHE A 342 1.76 4.36 -13.90
CA PHE A 342 1.74 4.58 -12.44
C PHE A 342 2.84 5.54 -12.00
N THR A 343 2.81 6.77 -12.54
CA THR A 343 3.73 7.85 -12.17
C THR A 343 3.12 8.72 -11.09
N TRP A 344 3.94 9.19 -10.16
CA TRP A 344 3.50 10.15 -9.16
C TRP A 344 2.99 11.47 -9.77
N ASP A 345 3.58 11.92 -10.89
CA ASP A 345 3.15 13.15 -11.55
C ASP A 345 1.69 13.05 -12.03
N LYS A 346 1.31 11.90 -12.60
CA LYS A 346 -0.09 11.67 -13.02
C LYS A 346 -1.03 11.58 -11.82
N SER A 347 -0.68 10.77 -10.82
CA SER A 347 -1.46 10.60 -9.61
C SER A 347 -1.67 11.96 -8.91
N HIS A 348 -0.60 12.71 -8.74
CA HIS A 348 -0.64 14.03 -8.11
C HIS A 348 -1.47 15.05 -8.90
N ALA A 349 -1.27 15.15 -10.22
CA ALA A 349 -2.05 16.04 -11.07
C ALA A 349 -3.57 15.72 -10.99
N MET A 350 -3.94 14.43 -10.93
CA MET A 350 -5.34 14.02 -10.75
C MET A 350 -5.88 14.45 -9.39
N LEU A 351 -5.11 14.33 -8.32
CA LEU A 351 -5.52 14.78 -6.97
C LEU A 351 -5.68 16.31 -6.93
N VAL A 352 -4.73 17.06 -7.47
CA VAL A 352 -4.79 18.52 -7.51
C VAL A 352 -5.98 18.99 -8.34
N ASN A 353 -6.25 18.35 -9.48
CA ASN A 353 -7.42 18.65 -10.29
C ASN A 353 -8.72 18.38 -9.52
N LEU A 354 -8.81 17.26 -8.80
CA LEU A 354 -9.98 16.96 -7.97
C LEU A 354 -10.17 18.01 -6.86
N ILE A 355 -9.11 18.37 -6.15
CA ILE A 355 -9.16 19.38 -5.07
C ILE A 355 -9.54 20.77 -5.59
N ASN A 356 -9.16 21.12 -6.80
CA ASN A 356 -9.42 22.44 -7.38
C ASN A 356 -10.83 22.59 -8.00
N GLN A 357 -11.61 21.52 -8.10
CA GLN A 357 -13.01 21.58 -8.52
C GLN A 357 -13.92 22.16 -7.43
N PHE A 358 -13.44 22.22 -6.22
CA PHE A 358 -14.12 22.68 -5.01
C PHE A 358 -13.32 23.80 -4.31
#